data_c6c322bf7883f4fd1e7872560b08b19b
#
_entry.id   c6c322bf7883f4fd1e7872560b08b19b
#
_cell.length_a   1.000
_cell.length_b   1.000
_cell.length_c   1.000
_cell.angle_alpha   90.00
_cell.angle_beta   90.00
_cell.angle_gamma   90.00
#
_symmetry.space_group_name_H-M   'P 1'
#
loop_
_entity.id
_entity.type
_entity.pdbx_description
1 polymer ?
#
loop_
_entity_poly.entity_id
_entity_poly.type
_entity_poly.pdbx_seq_one_letter_code
_entity_poly.pdbx_strand_id
1 'polypeptide(L)'
;EDGMYSVNVELQGGSGRATVDSVATVTVTDGQAMATIVWSSTYYDYMIVDDEKYLNENEGGNSTFTFPITGVPCEMEVIGDTTAMSTPHEIEYTLVFSFPETTSFNELNCEGHMNLAYADQFSIEQYGAYKLITIVDSGRYLLVPKGVSVPADVPSDIVVLQQPLTDGYLVSSAVMDLVCKTGALSCIKFTGLKEKDWYVQEAADAMKAGELVYAGKYNEKHPLGRLEWIRLFGVLFNQEQSGTAFFREQVERVQPILEKENTGKTVAFFAVSSDGTITVRKPNDYVSSMIDLAGGVYSLNGYLEEEDNALSTLKMQMEDFYVAEKDADILIYNGTIEGELNSVDELIAKNSLFADFKAVQSGDVYTTGGNFYQETSATCDFIEDLNKILTDSGDTDYRFIQKLK
;
A
#
# COMPACT_ATOMS: atom_id res chain seq x y z
N GLU A 1 -21.64 16.25 -19.77
CA GLU A 1 -22.11 15.70 -18.49
C GLU A 1 -21.43 16.43 -17.35
N ASP A 2 -22.06 16.50 -16.18
CA ASP A 2 -21.45 17.07 -14.99
C ASP A 2 -20.25 16.24 -14.53
N GLY A 3 -19.19 16.94 -14.14
CA GLY A 3 -17.93 16.30 -13.75
C GLY A 3 -16.73 17.23 -13.87
N MET A 4 -15.56 16.70 -13.52
CA MET A 4 -14.28 17.39 -13.70
C MET A 4 -13.51 16.71 -14.83
N TYR A 5 -12.99 17.52 -15.75
CA TYR A 5 -12.27 17.08 -16.94
C TYR A 5 -10.90 17.77 -16.99
N SER A 6 -9.87 17.07 -17.39
CA SER A 6 -8.60 17.68 -17.78
C SER A 6 -8.58 17.86 -19.29
N VAL A 7 -8.21 19.03 -19.74
CA VAL A 7 -8.16 19.39 -21.15
C VAL A 7 -6.82 20.05 -21.45
N ASN A 8 -6.33 19.91 -22.67
CA ASN A 8 -5.16 20.65 -23.10
C ASN A 8 -5.52 22.12 -23.23
N VAL A 9 -4.63 22.99 -22.78
CA VAL A 9 -4.72 24.43 -23.00
C VAL A 9 -3.40 24.96 -23.54
N GLU A 10 -3.48 25.77 -24.57
CA GLU A 10 -2.35 26.49 -25.16
C GLU A 10 -2.61 27.99 -25.07
N LEU A 11 -1.61 28.72 -24.57
CA LEU A 11 -1.62 30.19 -24.55
C LEU A 11 -0.89 30.71 -25.78
N GLN A 12 -1.57 31.48 -26.59
CA GLN A 12 -1.01 32.14 -27.77
C GLN A 12 -1.03 33.67 -27.61
N GLY A 13 -0.11 34.36 -28.26
CA GLY A 13 -0.04 35.83 -28.23
C GLY A 13 0.99 36.39 -27.27
N GLY A 14 0.87 37.68 -26.94
CA GLY A 14 1.83 38.41 -26.11
C GLY A 14 3.25 38.40 -26.69
N SER A 15 4.25 38.39 -25.81
CA SER A 15 5.68 38.32 -26.17
C SER A 15 6.21 36.89 -26.37
N GLY A 16 5.37 35.88 -26.16
CA GLY A 16 5.76 34.45 -26.17
C GLY A 16 6.59 34.01 -24.95
N ARG A 17 6.71 34.85 -23.91
CA ARG A 17 7.44 34.51 -22.67
C ARG A 17 6.53 33.98 -21.58
N ALA A 18 5.27 34.40 -21.58
CA ALA A 18 4.27 33.89 -20.67
C ALA A 18 3.70 32.57 -21.20
N THR A 19 3.51 31.61 -20.31
CA THR A 19 2.85 30.34 -20.59
C THR A 19 1.83 30.05 -19.50
N VAL A 20 0.92 29.16 -19.79
CA VAL A 20 0.07 28.49 -18.78
C VAL A 20 0.47 27.02 -18.71
N ASP A 21 0.09 26.34 -17.64
CA ASP A 21 0.22 24.89 -17.57
C ASP A 21 -0.53 24.28 -18.78
N SER A 22 0.09 23.33 -19.45
CA SER A 22 -0.44 22.73 -20.69
C SER A 22 -1.75 21.94 -20.47
N VAL A 23 -2.13 21.72 -19.22
CA VAL A 23 -3.36 21.02 -18.81
C VAL A 23 -4.16 21.94 -17.88
N ALA A 24 -5.40 22.21 -18.27
CA ALA A 24 -6.40 22.93 -17.48
C ALA A 24 -7.43 21.96 -16.89
N THR A 25 -8.01 22.33 -15.74
CA THR A 25 -9.17 21.63 -15.18
C THR A 25 -10.45 22.31 -15.67
N VAL A 26 -11.37 21.54 -16.25
CA VAL A 26 -12.72 22.01 -16.59
C VAL A 26 -13.71 21.30 -15.68
N THR A 27 -14.46 22.07 -14.90
CA THR A 27 -15.55 21.58 -14.06
C THR A 27 -16.88 21.90 -14.72
N VAL A 28 -17.69 20.88 -14.96
CA VAL A 28 -19.06 21.03 -15.48
C VAL A 28 -20.04 20.78 -14.33
N THR A 29 -20.94 21.72 -14.09
CA THR A 29 -22.02 21.63 -13.10
C THR A 29 -23.29 22.22 -13.68
N ASP A 30 -24.37 21.46 -13.65
CA ASP A 30 -25.67 21.87 -14.24
C ASP A 30 -25.55 22.34 -15.71
N GLY A 31 -24.64 21.71 -16.46
CA GLY A 31 -24.38 22.02 -17.86
C GLY A 31 -23.54 23.29 -18.09
N GLN A 32 -23.05 23.94 -17.06
CA GLN A 32 -22.10 25.07 -17.15
C GLN A 32 -20.67 24.60 -16.96
N ALA A 33 -19.77 24.97 -17.87
CA ALA A 33 -18.37 24.61 -17.83
C ALA A 33 -17.50 25.78 -17.34
N MET A 34 -16.68 25.52 -16.30
CA MET A 34 -15.71 26.46 -15.73
C MET A 34 -14.31 25.91 -15.96
N ALA A 35 -13.42 26.68 -16.58
CA ALA A 35 -12.02 26.31 -16.76
C ALA A 35 -11.16 26.97 -15.68
N THR A 36 -10.28 26.19 -15.05
CA THR A 36 -9.23 26.69 -14.15
C THR A 36 -7.88 26.52 -14.84
N ILE A 37 -7.17 27.64 -15.05
CA ILE A 37 -5.82 27.67 -15.61
C ILE A 37 -4.82 28.21 -14.60
N VAL A 38 -3.55 27.78 -14.75
CA VAL A 38 -2.43 28.23 -13.90
C VAL A 38 -1.36 28.82 -14.81
N TRP A 39 -0.99 30.09 -14.58
CA TRP A 39 0.08 30.74 -15.29
C TRP A 39 1.46 30.27 -14.82
N SER A 40 2.47 30.36 -15.66
CA SER A 40 3.87 30.12 -15.30
C SER A 40 4.50 31.24 -14.45
N SER A 41 3.72 32.21 -14.02
CA SER A 41 4.17 33.41 -13.32
C SER A 41 3.23 33.78 -12.16
N THR A 42 3.78 34.37 -11.13
CA THR A 42 3.05 34.91 -9.95
C THR A 42 2.60 36.36 -10.14
N TYR A 43 2.85 36.97 -11.32
CA TYR A 43 2.69 38.41 -11.56
C TYR A 43 1.46 38.79 -12.35
N TYR A 44 0.48 37.89 -12.55
CA TYR A 44 -0.81 38.22 -13.13
C TYR A 44 -1.83 38.40 -12.00
N ASP A 45 -2.36 39.62 -11.85
CA ASP A 45 -3.30 39.96 -10.77
C ASP A 45 -4.76 39.80 -11.17
N TYR A 46 -5.07 39.97 -12.49
CA TYR A 46 -6.39 39.66 -13.04
C TYR A 46 -6.32 39.23 -14.51
N MET A 47 -7.41 38.62 -14.93
CA MET A 47 -7.74 38.37 -16.34
C MET A 47 -9.09 38.99 -16.70
N ILE A 48 -9.26 39.37 -17.97
CA ILE A 48 -10.57 39.74 -18.54
C ILE A 48 -10.92 38.66 -19.56
N VAL A 49 -12.10 38.09 -19.40
CA VAL A 49 -12.68 37.06 -20.27
C VAL A 49 -14.12 37.48 -20.57
N ASP A 50 -14.50 37.61 -21.83
CA ASP A 50 -15.84 38.05 -22.26
C ASP A 50 -16.29 39.35 -21.55
N ASP A 51 -15.41 40.37 -21.46
CA ASP A 51 -15.61 41.65 -20.78
C ASP A 51 -15.78 41.55 -19.25
N GLU A 52 -15.66 40.38 -18.63
CA GLU A 52 -15.71 40.21 -17.17
C GLU A 52 -14.30 40.04 -16.58
N LYS A 53 -14.08 40.61 -15.40
CA LYS A 53 -12.81 40.61 -14.69
C LYS A 53 -12.76 39.47 -13.68
N TYR A 54 -11.75 38.61 -13.79
CA TYR A 54 -11.43 37.50 -12.87
C TYR A 54 -10.14 37.82 -12.14
N LEU A 55 -10.16 37.78 -10.79
CA LEU A 55 -8.99 38.07 -9.95
C LEU A 55 -8.18 36.78 -9.73
N ASN A 56 -6.88 36.96 -9.50
CA ASN A 56 -6.02 35.84 -9.12
C ASN A 56 -6.49 35.16 -7.84
N GLU A 57 -6.69 33.86 -7.89
CA GLU A 57 -7.16 33.02 -6.78
C GLU A 57 -6.02 32.48 -5.91
N ASN A 58 -4.75 32.66 -6.31
CA ASN A 58 -3.58 32.10 -5.62
C ASN A 58 -2.56 33.20 -5.29
N GLU A 59 -2.70 33.82 -4.12
CA GLU A 59 -1.79 34.90 -3.66
C GLU A 59 -0.38 34.42 -3.28
N GLY A 60 -0.20 33.10 -3.05
CA GLY A 60 1.07 32.54 -2.57
C GLY A 60 1.87 31.74 -3.62
N GLY A 61 1.42 31.69 -4.86
CA GLY A 61 2.03 30.88 -5.92
C GLY A 61 1.73 31.42 -7.31
N ASN A 62 1.86 30.58 -8.32
CA ASN A 62 1.56 30.92 -9.70
C ASN A 62 0.11 31.40 -9.85
N SER A 63 -0.08 32.49 -10.60
CA SER A 63 -1.40 33.10 -10.78
C SER A 63 -2.40 32.10 -11.36
N THR A 64 -3.54 31.95 -10.70
CA THR A 64 -4.57 30.96 -11.02
C THR A 64 -5.89 31.66 -11.23
N PHE A 65 -6.63 31.26 -12.27
CA PHE A 65 -7.91 31.87 -12.62
C PHE A 65 -8.92 30.81 -13.01
N THR A 66 -10.16 30.98 -12.53
CA THR A 66 -11.31 30.14 -12.89
C THR A 66 -12.36 31.01 -13.57
N PHE A 67 -12.77 30.65 -14.79
CA PHE A 67 -13.73 31.40 -15.59
C PHE A 67 -14.60 30.49 -16.47
N PRO A 68 -15.78 30.95 -16.92
CA PRO A 68 -16.65 30.15 -17.75
C PRO A 68 -16.08 29.95 -19.16
N ILE A 69 -16.35 28.77 -19.74
CA ILE A 69 -16.06 28.45 -21.15
C ILE A 69 -17.31 27.89 -21.83
N THR A 70 -17.39 28.03 -23.12
CA THR A 70 -18.54 27.53 -23.88
C THR A 70 -18.53 26.00 -24.08
N GLY A 71 -17.42 25.36 -23.80
CA GLY A 71 -17.17 23.93 -23.96
C GLY A 71 -15.77 23.64 -24.47
N VAL A 72 -15.48 22.38 -24.81
CA VAL A 72 -14.20 21.95 -25.40
C VAL A 72 -14.52 21.13 -26.64
N PRO A 73 -13.86 21.35 -27.80
CA PRO A 73 -12.82 22.36 -28.05
C PRO A 73 -13.37 23.78 -28.15
N CYS A 74 -12.60 24.78 -27.71
CA CYS A 74 -12.91 26.19 -27.89
C CYS A 74 -11.64 27.04 -27.94
N GLU A 75 -11.79 28.24 -28.55
CA GLU A 75 -10.78 29.27 -28.62
C GLU A 75 -11.36 30.55 -28.01
N MET A 76 -10.62 31.24 -27.18
CA MET A 76 -11.09 32.42 -26.42
C MET A 76 -10.03 33.50 -26.43
N GLU A 77 -10.43 34.71 -26.78
CA GLU A 77 -9.60 35.90 -26.57
C GLU A 77 -9.69 36.33 -25.10
N VAL A 78 -8.57 36.57 -24.48
CA VAL A 78 -8.49 36.99 -23.08
C VAL A 78 -7.43 38.07 -22.90
N ILE A 79 -7.59 38.90 -21.88
CA ILE A 79 -6.59 39.88 -21.49
C ILE A 79 -6.01 39.46 -20.14
N GLY A 80 -4.68 39.41 -20.01
CA GLY A 80 -3.98 39.21 -18.74
C GLY A 80 -3.28 40.48 -18.32
N ASP A 81 -3.57 41.02 -17.12
CA ASP A 81 -2.80 42.15 -16.57
C ASP A 81 -1.59 41.65 -15.80
N THR A 82 -0.41 42.13 -16.19
CA THR A 82 0.83 41.74 -15.52
C THR A 82 1.42 42.89 -14.70
N THR A 83 1.76 42.58 -13.45
CA THR A 83 2.44 43.49 -12.52
C THR A 83 3.96 43.32 -12.54
N ALA A 84 4.51 42.48 -13.42
CA ALA A 84 5.97 42.24 -13.54
C ALA A 84 6.76 43.49 -14.00
N MET A 85 6.09 44.49 -14.55
CA MET A 85 6.67 45.75 -14.96
C MET A 85 6.34 46.87 -13.98
N SER A 86 7.07 47.99 -14.06
CA SER A 86 6.94 49.15 -13.16
C SER A 86 5.53 49.80 -13.18
N THR A 87 4.74 49.51 -14.20
CA THR A 87 3.30 49.86 -14.32
C THR A 87 2.55 48.58 -14.76
N PRO A 88 1.38 48.29 -14.20
CA PRO A 88 0.50 47.22 -14.68
C PRO A 88 0.26 47.35 -16.17
N HIS A 89 0.20 46.22 -16.87
CA HIS A 89 0.10 46.19 -18.33
C HIS A 89 -0.81 45.06 -18.81
N GLU A 90 -1.91 45.45 -19.40
CA GLU A 90 -2.85 44.52 -20.05
C GLU A 90 -2.28 44.02 -21.38
N ILE A 91 -2.28 42.70 -21.55
CA ILE A 91 -1.77 42.02 -22.74
C ILE A 91 -2.83 41.07 -23.26
N GLU A 92 -3.08 41.15 -24.55
CA GLU A 92 -4.02 40.27 -25.25
C GLU A 92 -3.38 38.93 -25.53
N TYR A 93 -4.15 37.85 -25.22
CA TYR A 93 -3.80 36.46 -25.44
C TYR A 93 -4.99 35.72 -26.04
N THR A 94 -4.71 34.57 -26.64
CA THR A 94 -5.70 33.57 -27.03
C THR A 94 -5.46 32.30 -26.27
N LEU A 95 -6.49 31.77 -25.62
CA LEU A 95 -6.49 30.44 -25.00
C LEU A 95 -7.18 29.47 -25.94
N VAL A 96 -6.47 28.39 -26.27
CA VAL A 96 -7.00 27.31 -27.12
C VAL A 96 -7.16 26.07 -26.26
N PHE A 97 -8.42 25.69 -26.02
CA PHE A 97 -8.76 24.46 -25.30
C PHE A 97 -9.08 23.34 -26.28
N SER A 98 -8.45 22.18 -26.06
CA SER A 98 -8.68 20.98 -26.88
C SER A 98 -8.76 19.73 -26.02
N PHE A 99 -9.45 18.70 -26.51
CA PHE A 99 -9.34 17.40 -25.86
C PHE A 99 -7.94 16.84 -26.08
N PRO A 100 -7.37 16.11 -25.09
CA PRO A 100 -6.14 15.36 -25.31
C PRO A 100 -6.32 14.42 -26.50
N GLU A 101 -5.35 14.38 -27.41
CA GLU A 101 -5.35 13.38 -28.47
C GLU A 101 -5.33 12.00 -27.81
N THR A 102 -6.22 11.11 -28.27
CA THR A 102 -6.26 9.74 -27.78
C THR A 102 -5.11 8.98 -28.44
N THR A 103 -4.01 8.83 -27.72
CA THR A 103 -2.87 8.01 -28.17
C THR A 103 -3.29 6.54 -28.23
N SER A 104 -2.90 5.81 -29.28
CA SER A 104 -3.09 4.36 -29.31
C SER A 104 -2.22 3.67 -28.26
N PHE A 105 -2.75 2.67 -27.56
CA PHE A 105 -1.96 1.88 -26.61
C PHE A 105 -0.73 1.26 -27.28
N ASN A 106 -0.83 0.88 -28.55
CA ASN A 106 0.25 0.29 -29.32
C ASN A 106 1.39 1.28 -29.66
N GLU A 107 1.15 2.60 -29.53
CA GLU A 107 2.16 3.65 -29.74
C GLU A 107 2.86 4.06 -28.44
N LEU A 108 2.37 3.59 -27.28
CA LEU A 108 2.99 3.85 -26.00
C LEU A 108 4.31 3.07 -25.86
N ASN A 109 5.33 3.73 -25.38
CA ASN A 109 6.63 3.12 -25.11
C ASN A 109 6.84 3.01 -23.58
N CYS A 110 7.34 1.88 -23.13
CA CYS A 110 7.75 1.73 -21.75
C CYS A 110 8.97 2.62 -21.46
N GLU A 111 8.82 3.56 -20.54
CA GLU A 111 9.85 4.53 -20.15
C GLU A 111 10.65 4.08 -18.94
N GLY A 112 10.13 3.08 -18.21
CA GLY A 112 10.75 2.55 -17.02
C GLY A 112 9.84 1.62 -16.23
N HIS A 113 10.37 1.09 -15.16
CA HIS A 113 9.61 0.21 -14.26
C HIS A 113 9.95 0.52 -12.80
N MET A 114 9.03 0.19 -11.89
CA MET A 114 9.29 0.26 -10.47
C MET A 114 10.26 -0.84 -10.06
N ASN A 115 11.42 -0.47 -9.52
CA ASN A 115 12.35 -1.44 -8.95
C ASN A 115 11.79 -1.97 -7.63
N LEU A 116 11.50 -3.26 -7.57
CA LEU A 116 11.09 -4.00 -6.38
C LEU A 116 12.32 -4.66 -5.75
N ALA A 117 12.39 -4.66 -4.44
CA ALA A 117 13.51 -5.21 -3.70
C ALA A 117 13.26 -6.66 -3.24
N TYR A 118 12.01 -6.99 -2.94
CA TYR A 118 11.62 -8.27 -2.34
C TYR A 118 10.37 -8.87 -2.96
N ALA A 119 9.42 -8.06 -3.42
CA ALA A 119 8.19 -8.54 -4.04
C ALA A 119 8.47 -9.04 -5.45
N ASP A 120 7.90 -10.17 -5.82
CA ASP A 120 8.00 -10.79 -7.14
C ASP A 120 6.64 -11.13 -7.76
N GLN A 121 5.54 -10.87 -7.02
CA GLN A 121 4.20 -11.21 -7.45
C GLN A 121 3.48 -10.07 -8.19
N PHE A 122 4.12 -8.91 -8.37
CA PHE A 122 3.62 -7.84 -9.22
C PHE A 122 4.75 -7.09 -9.91
N SER A 123 4.40 -6.35 -10.97
CA SER A 123 5.28 -5.36 -11.61
C SER A 123 4.50 -4.11 -11.98
N ILE A 124 5.19 -2.98 -12.08
CA ILE A 124 4.62 -1.69 -12.49
C ILE A 124 5.55 -1.06 -13.52
N GLU A 125 5.02 -0.86 -14.72
CA GLU A 125 5.71 -0.25 -15.85
C GLU A 125 5.11 1.12 -16.15
N GLN A 126 5.96 2.10 -16.52
CA GLN A 126 5.56 3.47 -16.84
C GLN A 126 5.47 3.66 -18.34
N TYR A 127 4.35 4.20 -18.82
CA TYR A 127 4.08 4.53 -20.21
C TYR A 127 3.56 5.98 -20.33
N GLY A 128 4.46 6.95 -20.33
CA GLY A 128 4.09 8.36 -20.24
C GLY A 128 3.29 8.65 -18.97
N ALA A 129 2.06 9.11 -19.10
CA ALA A 129 1.17 9.34 -17.96
C ALA A 129 0.58 8.05 -17.36
N TYR A 130 0.58 6.94 -18.10
CA TYR A 130 -0.06 5.69 -17.69
C TYR A 130 0.88 4.78 -16.91
N LYS A 131 0.32 3.92 -16.08
CA LYS A 131 1.04 2.82 -15.43
C LYS A 131 0.38 1.50 -15.75
N LEU A 132 1.15 0.55 -16.26
CA LEU A 132 0.70 -0.82 -16.47
C LEU A 132 1.13 -1.66 -15.26
N ILE A 133 0.15 -2.17 -14.54
CA ILE A 133 0.34 -3.05 -13.40
C ILE A 133 0.08 -4.47 -13.86
N THR A 134 1.02 -5.39 -13.59
CA THR A 134 0.83 -6.82 -13.79
C THR A 134 0.89 -7.51 -12.44
N ILE A 135 -0.11 -8.34 -12.13
CA ILE A 135 -0.15 -9.17 -10.92
C ILE A 135 -0.13 -10.62 -11.36
N VAL A 136 0.84 -11.38 -10.86
CA VAL A 136 1.04 -12.80 -11.23
C VAL A 136 -0.24 -13.60 -10.95
N ASP A 137 -0.62 -14.44 -11.89
CA ASP A 137 -1.84 -15.28 -11.86
C ASP A 137 -3.18 -14.54 -11.64
N SER A 138 -3.15 -13.19 -11.71
CA SER A 138 -4.35 -12.37 -11.49
C SER A 138 -4.75 -11.55 -12.71
N GLY A 139 -3.80 -10.85 -13.37
CA GLY A 139 -4.09 -10.09 -14.57
C GLY A 139 -3.26 -8.82 -14.74
N ARG A 140 -3.64 -8.04 -15.76
CA ARG A 140 -2.99 -6.78 -16.14
C ARG A 140 -3.97 -5.62 -16.00
N TYR A 141 -3.48 -4.49 -15.49
CA TYR A 141 -4.32 -3.34 -15.17
C TYR A 141 -3.64 -2.07 -15.66
N LEU A 142 -4.31 -1.31 -16.51
CA LEU A 142 -3.84 0.00 -16.98
C LEU A 142 -4.41 1.08 -16.08
N LEU A 143 -3.56 1.69 -15.28
CA LEU A 143 -3.92 2.81 -14.44
C LEU A 143 -3.87 4.10 -15.25
N VAL A 144 -5.01 4.75 -15.39
CA VAL A 144 -5.19 6.00 -16.13
C VAL A 144 -5.38 7.13 -15.13
N PRO A 145 -4.50 8.15 -15.09
CA PRO A 145 -4.64 9.27 -14.18
C PRO A 145 -5.93 10.05 -14.40
N LYS A 146 -6.37 10.73 -13.33
CA LYS A 146 -7.53 11.64 -13.41
C LYS A 146 -7.35 12.64 -14.56
N GLY A 147 -8.35 12.72 -15.43
CA GLY A 147 -8.40 13.66 -16.54
C GLY A 147 -7.55 13.30 -17.75
N VAL A 148 -6.85 12.19 -17.72
CA VAL A 148 -6.17 11.62 -18.90
C VAL A 148 -7.14 10.71 -19.64
N SER A 149 -7.20 10.83 -20.97
CA SER A 149 -8.03 9.94 -21.80
C SER A 149 -7.50 8.51 -21.77
N VAL A 150 -8.39 7.53 -21.77
CA VAL A 150 -8.02 6.12 -21.96
C VAL A 150 -7.41 5.97 -23.37
N PRO A 151 -6.25 5.30 -23.52
CA PRO A 151 -5.67 5.04 -24.84
C PRO A 151 -6.63 4.26 -25.72
N ALA A 152 -6.56 4.48 -27.05
CA ALA A 152 -7.23 3.60 -28.01
C ALA A 152 -6.54 2.23 -28.05
N ASP A 153 -7.24 1.22 -28.51
CA ASP A 153 -6.71 -0.12 -28.79
C ASP A 153 -6.07 -0.83 -27.57
N VAL A 154 -6.55 -0.52 -26.35
CA VAL A 154 -6.12 -1.26 -25.16
C VAL A 154 -6.49 -2.74 -25.32
N PRO A 155 -5.53 -3.68 -25.19
CA PRO A 155 -5.80 -5.11 -25.27
C PRO A 155 -6.91 -5.57 -24.32
N SER A 156 -7.75 -6.49 -24.75
CA SER A 156 -8.94 -6.94 -24.00
C SER A 156 -8.61 -7.71 -22.71
N ASP A 157 -7.37 -8.16 -22.56
CA ASP A 157 -6.86 -8.79 -21.32
C ASP A 157 -6.39 -7.77 -20.28
N ILE A 158 -6.38 -6.48 -20.62
CA ILE A 158 -6.01 -5.38 -19.72
C ILE A 158 -7.27 -4.70 -19.18
N VAL A 159 -7.41 -4.68 -17.86
CA VAL A 159 -8.48 -3.94 -17.18
C VAL A 159 -8.06 -2.48 -17.01
N VAL A 160 -8.87 -1.56 -17.53
CA VAL A 160 -8.61 -0.12 -17.35
C VAL A 160 -9.13 0.35 -16.00
N LEU A 161 -8.24 1.00 -15.23
CA LEU A 161 -8.54 1.59 -13.92
C LEU A 161 -8.37 3.12 -14.02
N GLN A 162 -9.49 3.84 -14.08
CA GLN A 162 -9.49 5.31 -14.11
C GLN A 162 -9.38 5.89 -12.71
N GLN A 163 -8.37 6.70 -12.46
CA GLN A 163 -8.21 7.40 -11.16
C GLN A 163 -9.12 8.65 -11.08
N PRO A 164 -9.53 9.07 -9.87
CA PRO A 164 -9.24 8.42 -8.59
C PRO A 164 -10.04 7.13 -8.41
N LEU A 165 -9.41 6.09 -7.87
CA LEU A 165 -10.13 4.89 -7.46
C LEU A 165 -10.85 5.21 -6.14
N THR A 166 -12.17 5.20 -6.17
CA THR A 166 -13.06 5.44 -5.04
C THR A 166 -14.01 4.25 -4.89
N ASP A 167 -14.70 4.17 -3.76
CA ASP A 167 -15.66 3.10 -3.47
C ASP A 167 -15.04 1.69 -3.55
N GLY A 168 -13.77 1.59 -3.18
CA GLY A 168 -13.00 0.35 -3.19
C GLY A 168 -13.65 -0.73 -2.31
N TYR A 169 -13.57 -1.97 -2.78
CA TYR A 169 -14.06 -3.18 -2.10
C TYR A 169 -12.86 -4.03 -1.70
N LEU A 170 -12.51 -4.09 -0.40
CA LEU A 170 -11.29 -4.71 0.11
C LEU A 170 -11.56 -5.74 1.21
N VAL A 171 -11.15 -6.99 1.01
CA VAL A 171 -11.43 -8.13 1.89
C VAL A 171 -10.34 -8.42 2.89
N SER A 172 -9.08 -8.32 2.47
CA SER A 172 -7.96 -8.74 3.30
C SER A 172 -7.66 -7.71 4.38
N SER A 173 -7.75 -8.11 5.66
CA SER A 173 -7.34 -7.26 6.78
C SER A 173 -5.86 -6.88 6.70
N ALA A 174 -5.02 -7.80 6.26
CA ALA A 174 -3.60 -7.55 6.06
C ALA A 174 -3.31 -6.50 4.97
N VAL A 175 -4.12 -6.46 3.90
CA VAL A 175 -4.04 -5.43 2.86
C VAL A 175 -4.63 -4.12 3.34
N MET A 176 -5.71 -4.16 4.13
CA MET A 176 -6.31 -2.95 4.71
C MET A 176 -5.32 -2.20 5.58
N ASP A 177 -4.50 -2.90 6.36
CA ASP A 177 -3.43 -2.30 7.14
C ASP A 177 -2.44 -1.53 6.26
N LEU A 178 -2.01 -2.11 5.14
CA LEU A 178 -1.13 -1.43 4.18
C LEU A 178 -1.81 -0.19 3.55
N VAL A 179 -3.09 -0.28 3.19
CA VAL A 179 -3.86 0.84 2.65
C VAL A 179 -3.98 1.97 3.68
N CYS A 180 -4.23 1.65 4.95
CA CYS A 180 -4.24 2.64 6.04
C CYS A 180 -2.89 3.38 6.13
N LYS A 181 -1.77 2.65 6.04
CA LYS A 181 -0.42 3.26 6.11
C LYS A 181 -0.08 4.14 4.91
N THR A 182 -0.73 3.95 3.76
CA THR A 182 -0.60 4.91 2.64
C THR A 182 -1.43 6.18 2.84
N GLY A 183 -2.37 6.19 3.80
CA GLY A 183 -3.35 7.27 3.98
C GLY A 183 -4.55 7.18 3.03
N ALA A 184 -4.73 6.04 2.33
CA ALA A 184 -5.75 5.86 1.29
C ALA A 184 -7.04 5.18 1.80
N LEU A 185 -7.28 5.13 3.12
CA LEU A 185 -8.44 4.45 3.69
C LEU A 185 -9.77 5.00 3.14
N SER A 186 -9.86 6.30 2.88
CA SER A 186 -11.04 6.94 2.29
C SER A 186 -11.39 6.47 0.89
N CYS A 187 -10.47 5.81 0.18
CA CYS A 187 -10.72 5.19 -1.12
C CYS A 187 -11.41 3.83 -1.01
N ILE A 188 -11.48 3.25 0.19
CA ILE A 188 -12.10 1.97 0.46
C ILE A 188 -13.47 2.21 1.10
N LYS A 189 -14.51 1.61 0.55
CA LYS A 189 -15.89 1.73 1.05
C LYS A 189 -16.44 0.42 1.61
N PHE A 190 -15.91 -0.71 1.14
CA PHE A 190 -16.44 -2.02 1.44
C PHE A 190 -15.32 -2.95 1.94
N THR A 191 -15.57 -3.72 3.01
CA THR A 191 -14.57 -4.59 3.65
C THR A 191 -15.13 -5.95 4.09
N GLY A 192 -14.22 -6.85 4.48
CA GLY A 192 -14.44 -8.24 4.82
C GLY A 192 -14.68 -8.59 6.25
N LEU A 193 -14.49 -7.71 7.18
CA LEU A 193 -14.59 -8.00 8.60
C LEU A 193 -15.72 -7.19 9.25
N LYS A 194 -16.27 -7.72 10.33
CA LYS A 194 -17.17 -6.97 11.20
C LYS A 194 -16.35 -6.07 12.11
N GLU A 195 -16.93 -4.98 12.59
CA GLU A 195 -16.28 -4.00 13.46
C GLU A 195 -15.45 -4.65 14.60
N LYS A 196 -16.00 -5.63 15.29
CA LYS A 196 -15.35 -6.30 16.42
C LYS A 196 -14.17 -7.20 16.05
N ASP A 197 -13.99 -7.50 14.76
CA ASP A 197 -12.98 -8.43 14.27
C ASP A 197 -11.73 -7.70 13.73
N TRP A 198 -11.72 -6.34 13.82
CA TRP A 198 -10.59 -5.51 13.40
C TRP A 198 -9.59 -5.25 14.53
N TYR A 199 -8.32 -5.51 14.26
CA TYR A 199 -7.18 -5.06 15.08
C TYR A 199 -6.55 -3.76 14.52
N VAL A 200 -6.79 -3.42 13.25
CA VAL A 200 -6.40 -2.14 12.65
C VAL A 200 -7.39 -1.07 13.10
N GLN A 201 -6.96 -0.17 14.00
CA GLN A 201 -7.86 0.77 14.66
C GLN A 201 -8.53 1.73 13.69
N GLU A 202 -7.80 2.24 12.69
CA GLU A 202 -8.33 3.14 11.67
C GLU A 202 -9.48 2.48 10.89
N ALA A 203 -9.35 1.19 10.56
CA ALA A 203 -10.41 0.45 9.87
C ALA A 203 -11.61 0.17 10.78
N ALA A 204 -11.38 -0.13 12.07
CA ALA A 204 -12.43 -0.31 13.05
C ALA A 204 -13.25 0.98 13.24
N ASP A 205 -12.59 2.13 13.34
CA ASP A 205 -13.24 3.43 13.51
C ASP A 205 -14.02 3.86 12.27
N ALA A 206 -13.48 3.65 11.06
CA ALA A 206 -14.18 3.90 9.80
C ALA A 206 -15.41 3.01 9.65
N MET A 207 -15.35 1.75 10.09
CA MET A 207 -16.49 0.84 10.07
C MET A 207 -17.60 1.28 11.03
N LYS A 208 -17.26 1.78 12.22
CA LYS A 208 -18.21 2.42 13.15
C LYS A 208 -18.91 3.61 12.54
N ALA A 209 -18.21 4.42 11.76
CA ALA A 209 -18.75 5.55 11.04
C ALA A 209 -19.64 5.16 9.85
N GLY A 210 -19.70 3.87 9.47
CA GLY A 210 -20.45 3.37 8.33
C GLY A 210 -19.76 3.60 6.98
N GLU A 211 -18.46 3.84 6.98
CA GLU A 211 -17.67 4.18 5.79
C GLU A 211 -17.11 2.93 5.07
N LEU A 212 -17.14 1.75 5.69
CA LEU A 212 -16.51 0.53 5.17
C LEU A 212 -17.44 -0.71 5.15
N VAL A 213 -17.36 -1.51 4.11
CA VAL A 213 -18.11 -2.77 3.90
C VAL A 213 -17.27 -3.85 3.16
N TYR A 214 -17.52 -5.09 3.28
CA TYR A 214 -16.81 -6.40 3.14
C TYR A 214 -16.17 -6.89 1.79
N ALA A 215 -14.86 -7.53 1.70
CA ALA A 215 -14.31 -8.45 0.63
C ALA A 215 -12.82 -8.93 0.50
N GLY A 216 -12.29 -10.09 0.05
CA GLY A 216 -11.24 -10.90 -0.60
C GLY A 216 -9.72 -11.02 -0.18
N LYS A 217 -8.75 -11.71 -0.88
CA LYS A 217 -7.38 -12.18 -0.45
C LYS A 217 -6.23 -11.90 -1.45
N TYR A 218 -4.90 -11.91 -0.98
CA TYR A 218 -3.66 -11.86 -1.78
C TYR A 218 -2.57 -12.86 -1.33
N ASN A 219 -1.52 -13.12 -2.16
CA ASN A 219 -0.41 -14.05 -1.90
C ASN A 219 0.96 -13.42 -2.19
N GLU A 220 1.92 -13.54 -1.25
CA GLU A 220 3.34 -13.18 -1.40
C GLU A 220 4.15 -14.05 -0.43
N LYS A 221 5.28 -14.63 -0.88
CA LYS A 221 6.09 -15.55 -0.08
C LYS A 221 7.05 -14.84 0.86
N HIS A 222 7.78 -13.83 0.35
CA HIS A 222 8.79 -13.13 1.13
C HIS A 222 8.13 -12.16 2.13
N PRO A 223 8.49 -12.19 3.45
CA PRO A 223 7.88 -11.30 4.44
C PRO A 223 7.98 -9.82 4.09
N LEU A 224 9.17 -9.35 3.70
CA LEU A 224 9.37 -7.96 3.26
C LEU A 224 8.74 -7.70 1.88
N GLY A 225 8.55 -8.73 1.05
CA GLY A 225 7.78 -8.63 -0.17
C GLY A 225 6.30 -8.36 0.12
N ARG A 226 5.71 -9.00 1.15
CA ARG A 226 4.36 -8.68 1.63
C ARG A 226 4.21 -7.22 2.03
N LEU A 227 5.20 -6.69 2.74
CA LEU A 227 5.25 -5.28 3.11
C LEU A 227 5.41 -4.38 1.87
N GLU A 228 6.20 -4.80 0.86
CA GLU A 228 6.46 -4.02 -0.35
C GLU A 228 5.20 -3.79 -1.22
N TRP A 229 4.16 -4.59 -1.06
CA TRP A 229 2.86 -4.33 -1.68
C TRP A 229 2.25 -2.98 -1.30
N ILE A 230 2.69 -2.35 -0.20
CA ILE A 230 2.28 -0.97 0.14
C ILE A 230 2.61 0.01 -0.99
N ARG A 231 3.67 -0.24 -1.77
CA ARG A 231 4.06 0.59 -2.92
C ARG A 231 3.06 0.46 -4.07
N LEU A 232 2.54 -0.76 -4.31
CA LEU A 232 1.45 -0.98 -5.27
C LEU A 232 0.19 -0.22 -4.85
N PHE A 233 -0.22 -0.32 -3.58
CA PHE A 233 -1.40 0.41 -3.09
C PHE A 233 -1.17 1.92 -3.14
N GLY A 234 0.04 2.38 -2.86
CA GLY A 234 0.43 3.78 -3.05
C GLY A 234 0.19 4.26 -4.50
N VAL A 235 0.59 3.46 -5.48
CA VAL A 235 0.37 3.78 -6.91
C VAL A 235 -1.12 3.77 -7.26
N LEU A 236 -1.87 2.76 -6.81
CA LEU A 236 -3.31 2.65 -7.10
C LEU A 236 -4.10 3.86 -6.59
N PHE A 237 -3.76 4.37 -5.41
CA PHE A 237 -4.51 5.41 -4.71
C PHE A 237 -3.84 6.80 -4.72
N ASN A 238 -2.88 7.06 -5.62
CA ASN A 238 -2.13 8.33 -5.70
C ASN A 238 -1.39 8.70 -4.40
N GLN A 239 -0.91 7.70 -3.66
CA GLN A 239 -0.13 7.83 -2.42
C GLN A 239 1.27 7.20 -2.56
N GLU A 240 1.86 7.26 -3.76
CA GLU A 240 3.11 6.58 -4.10
C GLU A 240 4.28 7.00 -3.21
N GLN A 241 4.38 8.30 -2.90
CA GLN A 241 5.41 8.81 -2.01
C GLN A 241 5.28 8.25 -0.60
N SER A 242 4.06 8.23 -0.04
CA SER A 242 3.79 7.72 1.32
C SER A 242 4.10 6.24 1.40
N GLY A 243 3.62 5.43 0.44
CA GLY A 243 3.89 3.99 0.42
C GLY A 243 5.38 3.66 0.27
N THR A 244 6.08 4.38 -0.62
CA THR A 244 7.52 4.17 -0.82
C THR A 244 8.35 4.62 0.37
N ALA A 245 8.01 5.75 1.00
CA ALA A 245 8.70 6.26 2.18
C ALA A 245 8.54 5.30 3.37
N PHE A 246 7.31 4.84 3.62
CA PHE A 246 7.03 3.87 4.68
C PHE A 246 7.82 2.58 4.48
N PHE A 247 7.75 1.97 3.28
CA PHE A 247 8.49 0.74 2.99
C PHE A 247 9.99 0.89 3.24
N ARG A 248 10.59 1.98 2.74
CA ARG A 248 12.02 2.25 2.93
C ARG A 248 12.38 2.36 4.41
N GLU A 249 11.61 3.13 5.18
CA GLU A 249 11.84 3.29 6.63
C GLU A 249 11.84 1.95 7.36
N GLN A 250 10.85 1.08 7.05
CA GLN A 250 10.75 -0.23 7.68
C GLN A 250 11.95 -1.13 7.33
N VAL A 251 12.37 -1.16 6.06
CA VAL A 251 13.53 -1.95 5.63
C VAL A 251 14.83 -1.43 6.25
N GLU A 252 15.06 -0.11 6.24
CA GLU A 252 16.23 0.52 6.87
C GLU A 252 16.33 0.16 8.36
N ARG A 253 15.21 0.05 9.06
CA ARG A 253 15.15 -0.31 10.48
C ARG A 253 15.62 -1.75 10.75
N VAL A 254 15.25 -2.71 9.92
CA VAL A 254 15.65 -4.12 10.10
C VAL A 254 16.96 -4.50 9.41
N GLN A 255 17.47 -3.65 8.51
CA GLN A 255 18.72 -3.92 7.79
C GLN A 255 19.88 -4.39 8.69
N PRO A 256 20.12 -3.77 9.87
CA PRO A 256 21.18 -4.24 10.78
C PRO A 256 20.95 -5.65 11.34
N ILE A 257 19.70 -6.13 11.34
CA ILE A 257 19.36 -7.50 11.77
C ILE A 257 19.66 -8.47 10.65
N LEU A 258 19.23 -8.11 9.41
CA LEU A 258 19.42 -8.96 8.23
C LEU A 258 20.90 -9.21 7.89
N GLU A 259 21.80 -8.32 8.31
CA GLU A 259 23.24 -8.42 8.07
C GLU A 259 23.99 -9.23 9.16
N LYS A 260 23.31 -9.62 10.26
CA LYS A 260 23.93 -10.39 11.32
C LYS A 260 24.04 -11.87 10.95
N GLU A 261 25.05 -12.52 11.54
CA GLU A 261 25.15 -13.97 11.48
C GLU A 261 23.99 -14.64 12.24
N ASN A 262 23.54 -15.77 11.71
CA ASN A 262 22.49 -16.57 12.36
C ASN A 262 22.99 -17.09 13.72
N THR A 263 22.15 -17.03 14.73
CA THR A 263 22.46 -17.46 16.11
C THR A 263 22.55 -18.98 16.26
N GLY A 264 21.99 -19.72 15.32
CA GLY A 264 21.83 -21.18 15.39
C GLY A 264 20.72 -21.64 16.34
N LYS A 265 20.05 -20.74 17.06
CA LYS A 265 18.92 -21.10 17.92
C LYS A 265 17.72 -21.52 17.09
N THR A 266 17.12 -22.65 17.47
CA THR A 266 15.95 -23.22 16.83
C THR A 266 14.65 -22.67 17.42
N VAL A 267 13.68 -22.35 16.56
CA VAL A 267 12.39 -21.79 16.95
C VAL A 267 11.26 -22.64 16.40
N ALA A 268 10.41 -23.16 17.27
CA ALA A 268 9.14 -23.80 16.92
C ALA A 268 8.01 -22.79 16.96
N PHE A 269 7.21 -22.72 15.89
CA PHE A 269 6.01 -21.87 15.81
C PHE A 269 4.79 -22.73 15.53
N PHE A 270 3.83 -22.78 16.46
CA PHE A 270 2.73 -23.73 16.44
C PHE A 270 1.46 -23.23 17.13
N ALA A 271 0.34 -23.88 16.86
CA ALA A 271 -0.91 -23.78 17.60
C ALA A 271 -1.41 -25.16 17.98
N VAL A 272 -2.15 -25.25 19.08
CA VAL A 272 -2.83 -26.48 19.54
C VAL A 272 -4.34 -26.28 19.40
N SER A 273 -4.98 -27.03 18.51
CA SER A 273 -6.43 -27.00 18.33
C SER A 273 -7.16 -27.65 19.50
N SER A 274 -8.45 -27.38 19.63
CA SER A 274 -9.31 -27.94 20.71
C SER A 274 -9.39 -29.47 20.70
N ASP A 275 -9.13 -30.13 19.57
CA ASP A 275 -9.04 -31.58 19.42
C ASP A 275 -7.65 -32.15 19.74
N GLY A 276 -6.70 -31.31 20.15
CA GLY A 276 -5.32 -31.70 20.46
C GLY A 276 -4.39 -31.78 19.24
N THR A 277 -4.87 -31.50 18.05
CA THR A 277 -4.05 -31.47 16.83
C THR A 277 -3.13 -30.24 16.84
N ILE A 278 -1.87 -30.45 16.49
CA ILE A 278 -0.89 -29.38 16.35
C ILE A 278 -0.89 -28.83 14.92
N THR A 279 -1.01 -27.53 14.78
CA THR A 279 -0.86 -26.83 13.51
C THR A 279 0.47 -26.10 13.49
N VAL A 280 1.34 -26.41 12.52
CA VAL A 280 2.65 -25.78 12.29
C VAL A 280 2.71 -25.11 10.94
N ARG A 281 3.70 -24.25 10.72
CA ARG A 281 4.03 -23.71 9.38
C ARG A 281 4.94 -24.68 8.64
N LYS A 282 4.81 -24.75 7.32
CA LYS A 282 5.80 -25.46 6.48
C LYS A 282 7.07 -24.61 6.31
N PRO A 283 8.21 -25.23 6.01
CA PRO A 283 9.40 -24.50 5.56
C PRO A 283 9.08 -23.57 4.39
N ASN A 284 9.76 -22.44 4.29
CA ASN A 284 9.54 -21.39 3.28
C ASN A 284 8.15 -20.70 3.31
N ASP A 285 7.34 -20.91 4.35
CA ASP A 285 6.23 -20.02 4.68
C ASP A 285 6.77 -18.67 5.17
N TYR A 286 6.01 -17.58 4.96
CA TYR A 286 6.50 -16.26 5.35
C TYR A 286 6.77 -16.12 6.87
N VAL A 287 6.12 -16.90 7.75
CA VAL A 287 6.40 -16.89 9.19
C VAL A 287 7.72 -17.59 9.48
N SER A 288 7.97 -18.78 8.88
CA SER A 288 9.26 -19.45 8.99
C SER A 288 10.40 -18.59 8.43
N SER A 289 10.15 -17.91 7.31
CA SER A 289 11.12 -16.97 6.72
C SER A 289 11.40 -15.75 7.64
N MET A 290 10.43 -15.25 8.41
CA MET A 290 10.69 -14.19 9.39
C MET A 290 11.62 -14.66 10.52
N ILE A 291 11.52 -15.92 10.95
CA ILE A 291 12.42 -16.52 11.94
C ILE A 291 13.86 -16.53 11.39
N ASP A 292 14.03 -16.96 10.15
CA ASP A 292 15.34 -17.01 9.50
C ASP A 292 15.93 -15.59 9.30
N LEU A 293 15.11 -14.63 8.86
CA LEU A 293 15.50 -13.21 8.71
C LEU A 293 15.89 -12.55 10.05
N ALA A 294 15.29 -12.98 11.15
CA ALA A 294 15.62 -12.51 12.50
C ALA A 294 16.93 -13.11 13.04
N GLY A 295 17.55 -14.05 12.33
CA GLY A 295 18.78 -14.74 12.72
C GLY A 295 18.56 -16.01 13.54
N GLY A 296 17.39 -16.63 13.46
CA GLY A 296 17.08 -17.94 14.03
C GLY A 296 17.09 -19.04 12.98
N VAL A 297 16.71 -20.23 13.37
CA VAL A 297 16.48 -21.39 12.49
C VAL A 297 15.08 -21.92 12.78
N TYR A 298 14.22 -21.92 11.74
CA TYR A 298 12.93 -22.58 11.90
C TYR A 298 13.15 -24.08 12.15
N SER A 299 12.63 -24.61 13.23
CA SER A 299 12.99 -25.94 13.74
C SER A 299 12.58 -27.10 12.84
N LEU A 300 11.52 -26.93 12.02
CA LEU A 300 11.07 -27.93 11.07
C LEU A 300 11.78 -27.84 9.69
N ASN A 301 12.78 -26.96 9.53
CA ASN A 301 13.62 -26.95 8.34
C ASN A 301 14.35 -28.29 8.21
N GLY A 302 14.14 -28.97 7.08
CA GLY A 302 14.72 -30.30 6.83
C GLY A 302 13.96 -31.49 7.46
N TYR A 303 12.97 -31.25 8.34
CA TYR A 303 12.08 -32.28 8.82
C TYR A 303 10.87 -32.52 7.91
N LEU A 304 10.36 -31.43 7.30
CA LEU A 304 9.30 -31.45 6.32
C LEU A 304 9.85 -31.18 4.93
N GLU A 305 9.24 -31.76 3.90
CA GLU A 305 9.57 -31.41 2.52
C GLU A 305 9.22 -29.94 2.25
N GLU A 306 10.11 -29.24 1.54
CA GLU A 306 9.86 -27.88 1.09
C GLU A 306 8.72 -27.91 0.05
N GLU A 307 7.66 -27.17 0.30
CA GLU A 307 6.58 -26.97 -0.65
C GLU A 307 6.54 -25.52 -1.15
N ASP A 308 6.26 -25.39 -2.43
CA ASP A 308 6.19 -24.09 -3.11
C ASP A 308 4.87 -23.33 -2.85
N ASN A 309 4.37 -23.39 -1.62
CA ASN A 309 3.12 -22.76 -1.21
C ASN A 309 3.34 -21.79 -0.04
N ALA A 310 3.20 -20.47 -0.31
CA ALA A 310 3.44 -19.37 0.64
C ALA A 310 2.51 -19.34 1.85
N LEU A 311 1.40 -20.07 1.86
CA LEU A 311 0.40 -20.09 2.94
C LEU A 311 0.24 -21.48 3.54
N SER A 312 1.21 -22.34 3.38
CA SER A 312 1.09 -23.74 3.80
C SER A 312 1.21 -23.88 5.32
N THR A 313 0.23 -24.56 5.87
CA THR A 313 0.27 -25.11 7.21
C THR A 313 0.19 -26.62 7.12
N LEU A 314 0.74 -27.30 8.13
CA LEU A 314 0.60 -28.73 8.30
C LEU A 314 -0.05 -29.01 9.64
N LYS A 315 -0.92 -30.02 9.67
CA LYS A 315 -1.46 -30.59 10.92
C LYS A 315 -0.69 -31.88 11.22
N MET A 316 -0.28 -32.01 12.49
CA MET A 316 0.43 -33.20 12.97
C MET A 316 -0.08 -33.61 14.35
N GLN A 317 0.15 -34.87 14.71
CA GLN A 317 -0.18 -35.37 16.04
C GLN A 317 0.84 -34.87 17.06
N MET A 318 0.46 -34.83 18.33
CA MET A 318 1.32 -34.35 19.41
C MET A 318 2.59 -35.17 19.53
N GLU A 319 2.53 -36.48 19.32
CA GLU A 319 3.68 -37.39 19.39
C GLU A 319 4.72 -37.08 18.30
N ASP A 320 4.26 -36.79 17.07
CA ASP A 320 5.14 -36.41 15.96
C ASP A 320 5.78 -35.04 16.23
N PHE A 321 4.97 -34.09 16.72
CA PHE A 321 5.45 -32.77 17.13
C PHE A 321 6.49 -32.87 18.26
N TYR A 322 6.23 -33.71 19.26
CA TYR A 322 7.18 -33.94 20.34
C TYR A 322 8.51 -34.46 19.84
N VAL A 323 8.51 -35.45 18.94
CA VAL A 323 9.74 -36.00 18.37
C VAL A 323 10.53 -34.95 17.60
N ALA A 324 9.82 -34.06 16.84
CA ALA A 324 10.44 -33.04 16.02
C ALA A 324 10.97 -31.84 16.85
N GLU A 325 10.25 -31.43 17.90
CA GLU A 325 10.40 -30.10 18.49
C GLU A 325 10.79 -30.07 19.96
N LYS A 326 10.87 -31.21 20.65
CA LYS A 326 11.19 -31.25 22.10
C LYS A 326 12.53 -30.61 22.46
N ASP A 327 13.46 -30.58 21.51
CA ASP A 327 14.80 -30.02 21.67
C ASP A 327 14.93 -28.57 21.12
N ALA A 328 13.84 -27.96 20.62
CA ALA A 328 13.83 -26.60 20.17
C ALA A 328 14.23 -25.62 21.30
N ASP A 329 15.03 -24.60 20.95
CA ASP A 329 15.52 -23.61 21.92
C ASP A 329 14.41 -22.68 22.39
N ILE A 330 13.48 -22.35 21.51
CA ILE A 330 12.39 -21.39 21.73
C ILE A 330 11.08 -21.99 21.21
N LEU A 331 10.02 -21.88 22.00
CA LEU A 331 8.65 -22.19 21.60
C LEU A 331 7.84 -20.89 21.48
N ILE A 332 7.15 -20.71 20.33
CA ILE A 332 6.21 -19.61 20.12
C ILE A 332 4.83 -20.19 19.80
N TYR A 333 3.91 -19.99 20.74
CA TYR A 333 2.51 -20.37 20.55
C TYR A 333 1.79 -19.32 19.71
N ASN A 334 1.11 -19.75 18.66
CA ASN A 334 0.32 -18.89 17.80
C ASN A 334 -1.05 -18.61 18.43
N GLY A 335 -1.19 -17.49 19.10
CA GLY A 335 -2.42 -17.08 19.79
C GLY A 335 -3.54 -16.61 18.90
N THR A 336 -3.33 -16.51 17.56
CA THR A 336 -4.36 -16.02 16.62
C THR A 336 -5.47 -17.02 16.32
N ILE A 337 -5.26 -18.31 16.62
CA ILE A 337 -6.19 -19.40 16.25
C ILE A 337 -7.13 -19.75 17.40
N GLU A 338 -6.56 -20.13 18.55
CA GLU A 338 -7.30 -20.62 19.72
C GLU A 338 -7.25 -19.66 20.92
N GLY A 339 -6.80 -18.42 20.67
CA GLY A 339 -6.57 -17.41 21.71
C GLY A 339 -5.16 -17.46 22.31
N GLU A 340 -4.78 -16.38 22.95
CA GLU A 340 -3.48 -16.22 23.60
C GLU A 340 -3.38 -17.08 24.85
N LEU A 341 -2.18 -17.56 25.18
CA LEU A 341 -1.87 -18.18 26.46
C LEU A 341 -1.27 -17.14 27.41
N ASN A 342 -1.54 -17.27 28.70
CA ASN A 342 -1.02 -16.36 29.74
C ASN A 342 0.11 -17.00 30.58
N SER A 343 0.21 -18.33 30.57
CA SER A 343 1.19 -19.04 31.35
C SER A 343 1.64 -20.34 30.68
N VAL A 344 2.79 -20.84 31.10
CA VAL A 344 3.31 -22.15 30.72
C VAL A 344 2.37 -23.27 31.21
N ASP A 345 1.72 -23.10 32.33
CA ASP A 345 0.75 -24.08 32.86
C ASP A 345 -0.45 -24.25 31.92
N GLU A 346 -0.93 -23.15 31.28
CA GLU A 346 -1.99 -23.24 30.29
C GLU A 346 -1.55 -24.03 29.01
N LEU A 347 -0.29 -23.93 28.63
CA LEU A 347 0.29 -24.73 27.55
C LEU A 347 0.35 -26.20 27.95
N ILE A 348 0.86 -26.52 29.13
CA ILE A 348 0.95 -27.88 29.65
C ILE A 348 -0.46 -28.48 29.82
N ALA A 349 -1.45 -27.68 30.18
CA ALA A 349 -2.84 -28.14 30.28
C ALA A 349 -3.43 -28.57 28.94
N LYS A 350 -2.96 -28.03 27.80
CA LYS A 350 -3.35 -28.49 26.47
C LYS A 350 -2.82 -29.91 26.18
N ASN A 351 -1.58 -30.22 26.59
CA ASN A 351 -0.99 -31.55 26.54
C ASN A 351 0.20 -31.63 27.48
N SER A 352 0.20 -32.63 28.37
CA SER A 352 1.24 -32.80 29.40
C SER A 352 2.64 -33.04 28.87
N LEU A 353 2.80 -33.50 27.63
CA LEU A 353 4.11 -33.70 26.97
C LEU A 353 4.89 -32.38 26.86
N PHE A 354 4.22 -31.24 26.84
CA PHE A 354 4.93 -29.92 26.77
C PHE A 354 5.85 -29.72 27.97
N ALA A 355 5.60 -30.32 29.12
CA ALA A 355 6.47 -30.21 30.28
C ALA A 355 7.89 -30.73 30.05
N ASP A 356 8.08 -31.64 29.10
CA ASP A 356 9.36 -32.26 28.78
C ASP A 356 10.14 -31.52 27.67
N PHE A 357 9.58 -30.44 27.11
CA PHE A 357 10.25 -29.62 26.08
C PHE A 357 11.39 -28.80 26.69
N LYS A 358 12.53 -28.74 26.03
CA LYS A 358 13.71 -27.97 26.42
C LYS A 358 13.35 -26.51 26.71
N ALA A 359 12.62 -25.84 25.83
CA ALA A 359 12.21 -24.45 25.95
C ALA A 359 11.27 -24.23 27.15
N VAL A 360 10.42 -25.19 27.49
CA VAL A 360 9.59 -25.12 28.70
C VAL A 360 10.45 -25.19 29.96
N GLN A 361 11.44 -26.09 29.98
CA GLN A 361 12.35 -26.25 31.10
C GLN A 361 13.30 -25.06 31.28
N SER A 362 13.70 -24.39 30.19
CA SER A 362 14.51 -23.17 30.24
C SER A 362 13.69 -21.89 30.47
N GLY A 363 12.38 -21.96 30.28
CA GLY A 363 11.48 -20.81 30.36
C GLY A 363 11.48 -19.92 29.12
N ASP A 364 11.83 -20.48 27.95
CA ASP A 364 11.87 -19.75 26.67
C ASP A 364 10.63 -20.04 25.81
N VAL A 365 9.47 -19.79 26.44
CA VAL A 365 8.14 -20.01 25.86
C VAL A 365 7.42 -18.68 25.70
N TYR A 366 6.89 -18.44 24.51
CA TYR A 366 6.24 -17.20 24.14
C TYR A 366 4.88 -17.47 23.44
N THR A 367 4.04 -16.43 23.36
CA THR A 367 2.79 -16.44 22.60
C THR A 367 2.72 -15.21 21.70
N THR A 368 2.03 -15.32 20.56
CA THR A 368 1.69 -14.14 19.75
C THR A 368 0.32 -13.59 20.13
N GLY A 369 0.13 -12.27 19.93
CA GLY A 369 -1.18 -11.63 20.02
C GLY A 369 -2.11 -12.00 18.87
N GLY A 370 -3.41 -11.78 19.04
CA GLY A 370 -4.45 -12.04 18.04
C GLY A 370 -4.35 -11.18 16.79
N ASN A 371 -3.65 -10.02 16.85
CA ASN A 371 -3.44 -9.08 15.76
C ASN A 371 -2.38 -9.52 14.73
N PHE A 372 -1.57 -10.52 15.04
CA PHE A 372 -0.37 -10.91 14.28
C PHE A 372 -0.57 -11.04 12.77
N TYR A 373 -1.71 -11.59 12.31
CA TYR A 373 -1.99 -11.75 10.88
C TYR A 373 -2.68 -10.57 10.22
N GLN A 374 -3.08 -9.55 10.96
CA GLN A 374 -3.76 -8.39 10.40
C GLN A 374 -2.83 -7.20 10.13
N GLU A 375 -1.76 -7.07 10.88
CA GLU A 375 -0.85 -5.93 10.82
C GLU A 375 0.38 -6.21 9.95
N THR A 376 0.18 -6.31 8.63
CA THR A 376 1.30 -6.55 7.67
C THR A 376 2.31 -5.41 7.67
N SER A 377 1.90 -4.18 7.93
CA SER A 377 2.80 -3.03 8.04
C SER A 377 3.83 -3.18 9.16
N ALA A 378 3.53 -3.99 10.15
CA ALA A 378 4.39 -4.25 11.30
C ALA A 378 5.22 -5.56 11.19
N THR A 379 5.38 -6.10 9.98
CA THR A 379 6.25 -7.26 9.73
C THR A 379 7.66 -7.08 10.30
N CYS A 380 8.23 -5.87 10.18
CA CYS A 380 9.55 -5.57 10.72
C CYS A 380 9.59 -5.58 12.25
N ASP A 381 8.52 -5.19 12.93
CA ASP A 381 8.44 -5.25 14.40
C ASP A 381 8.52 -6.69 14.90
N PHE A 382 7.87 -7.63 14.18
CA PHE A 382 7.96 -9.06 14.55
C PHE A 382 9.38 -9.62 14.33
N ILE A 383 10.07 -9.21 13.26
CA ILE A 383 11.48 -9.59 13.04
C ILE A 383 12.37 -9.03 14.15
N GLU A 384 12.13 -7.80 14.61
CA GLU A 384 12.84 -7.21 15.75
C GLU A 384 12.57 -7.95 17.06
N ASP A 385 11.30 -8.27 17.35
CA ASP A 385 10.93 -9.06 18.54
C ASP A 385 11.65 -10.41 18.55
N LEU A 386 11.64 -11.13 17.44
CA LEU A 386 12.36 -12.38 17.28
C LEU A 386 13.87 -12.20 17.48
N ASN A 387 14.50 -11.18 16.90
CA ASN A 387 15.93 -10.93 17.07
C ASN A 387 16.29 -10.63 18.52
N LYS A 388 15.45 -9.88 19.26
CA LYS A 388 15.64 -9.62 20.69
C LYS A 388 15.68 -10.91 21.50
N ILE A 389 14.75 -11.84 21.23
CA ILE A 389 14.70 -13.16 21.91
C ILE A 389 15.89 -14.02 21.52
N LEU A 390 16.22 -14.09 20.23
CA LEU A 390 17.32 -14.92 19.70
C LEU A 390 18.69 -14.48 20.23
N THR A 391 18.89 -13.18 20.44
CA THR A 391 20.18 -12.62 20.90
C THR A 391 20.27 -12.42 22.39
N ASP A 392 19.24 -12.77 23.18
CA ASP A 392 19.15 -12.52 24.63
C ASP A 392 19.47 -11.05 24.95
N SER A 393 18.90 -10.11 24.20
CA SER A 393 19.24 -8.68 24.27
C SER A 393 18.94 -8.03 25.64
N GLY A 394 18.12 -8.67 26.46
CA GLY A 394 17.61 -8.12 27.72
C GLY A 394 16.48 -7.09 27.53
N ASP A 395 16.19 -6.69 26.29
CA ASP A 395 15.04 -5.85 25.97
C ASP A 395 13.80 -6.74 25.85
N THR A 396 12.80 -6.46 26.68
CA THR A 396 11.51 -7.20 26.75
C THR A 396 10.33 -6.38 26.28
N ASP A 397 10.57 -5.24 25.62
CA ASP A 397 9.54 -4.45 24.96
C ASP A 397 9.23 -5.07 23.60
N TYR A 398 8.27 -5.98 23.60
CA TYR A 398 7.81 -6.71 22.40
C TYR A 398 6.47 -6.19 21.95
N ARG A 399 6.26 -6.14 20.64
CA ARG A 399 4.97 -5.74 20.04
C ARG A 399 4.03 -6.92 19.79
N PHE A 400 4.56 -8.03 19.27
CA PHE A 400 3.76 -9.18 18.87
C PHE A 400 3.97 -10.42 19.73
N ILE A 401 5.03 -10.44 20.49
CA ILE A 401 5.43 -11.61 21.26
C ILE A 401 5.34 -11.29 22.74
N GLN A 402 4.79 -12.21 23.50
CA GLN A 402 4.73 -12.11 24.95
C GLN A 402 5.35 -13.37 25.57
N LYS A 403 6.27 -13.20 26.53
CA LYS A 403 6.84 -14.32 27.28
C LYS A 403 5.80 -14.90 28.24
N LEU A 404 5.59 -16.22 28.21
CA LEU A 404 4.72 -16.90 29.15
C LEU A 404 5.37 -16.94 30.53
N LYS A 405 4.53 -16.83 31.58
CA LYS A 405 4.97 -16.82 33.00
C LYS A 405 4.85 -18.19 33.63
#